data_d86891b9558ac0d4eb60e3392824f738
#
_entry.id   d86891b9558ac0d4eb60e3392824f738
#
_cell.length_a   1.000
_cell.length_b   1.000
_cell.length_c   1.000
_cell.angle_alpha   90.00
_cell.angle_beta   90.00
_cell.angle_gamma   90.00
#
_symmetry.space_group_name_H-M   'P 1'
#
loop_
_entity.id
_entity.type
_entity.pdbx_description
1 polymer ?
#
loop_
_entity_poly.entity_id
_entity_poly.type
_entity_poly.pdbx_seq_one_letter_code
_entity_poly.pdbx_strand_id
1 'polypeptide(L)'
;VSLHEDAVLVLKGYAPEGPEDAHGDQAELRQAYLDHLAHHDEGMWKACGAGHVTASALVIDPERGKVLLTLHRKLRMWLQMGGHCEEQDATLAAAALREATEESGITGLTLLSGGPVRLDRHPIPSPCNWHLDVQYAALAPAGAAERISEESLELRWFGYEEVPDVADDSVVRLLEATRARL
;
A
#
# COMPACT_ATOMS: atom_id res chain seq x y z
N VAL A 1 5.20 -7.24 -20.79
CA VAL A 1 5.73 -7.29 -19.43
C VAL A 1 4.64 -7.85 -18.52
N SER A 2 4.93 -8.96 -17.84
CA SER A 2 4.02 -9.54 -16.85
C SER A 2 3.97 -8.69 -15.58
N LEU A 3 2.97 -8.93 -14.74
CA LEU A 3 2.88 -8.26 -13.44
C LEU A 3 4.10 -8.62 -12.57
N HIS A 4 4.55 -9.86 -12.61
CA HIS A 4 5.75 -10.31 -11.92
C HIS A 4 6.99 -9.52 -12.39
N GLU A 5 7.16 -9.37 -13.70
CA GLU A 5 8.27 -8.60 -14.26
C GLU A 5 8.17 -7.11 -13.90
N ASP A 6 6.97 -6.55 -13.92
CA ASP A 6 6.73 -5.17 -13.48
C ASP A 6 7.13 -5.00 -12.02
N ALA A 7 6.74 -5.91 -11.15
CA ALA A 7 7.08 -5.86 -9.73
C ALA A 7 8.60 -5.87 -9.52
N VAL A 8 9.32 -6.70 -10.26
CA VAL A 8 10.79 -6.75 -10.20
C VAL A 8 11.38 -5.39 -10.62
N LEU A 9 10.89 -4.82 -11.71
CA LEU A 9 11.38 -3.51 -12.20
C LEU A 9 11.09 -2.39 -11.19
N VAL A 10 9.89 -2.36 -10.63
CA VAL A 10 9.49 -1.38 -9.62
C VAL A 10 10.38 -1.47 -8.38
N LEU A 11 10.63 -2.68 -7.89
CA LEU A 11 11.46 -2.90 -6.71
C LEU A 11 12.92 -2.54 -6.96
N LYS A 12 13.44 -2.84 -8.14
CA LYS A 12 14.81 -2.43 -8.50
C LYS A 12 14.97 -0.91 -8.55
N GLY A 13 13.93 -0.21 -8.97
CA GLY A 13 13.92 1.26 -9.01
C GLY A 13 13.57 1.93 -7.68
N TYR A 14 13.10 1.17 -6.71
CA TYR A 14 12.71 1.73 -5.41
C TYR A 14 13.96 2.13 -4.61
N ALA A 15 14.03 3.40 -4.25
CA ALA A 15 15.08 3.95 -3.40
C ALA A 15 14.41 4.74 -2.26
N PRO A 16 14.54 4.27 -1.00
CA PRO A 16 14.01 5.02 0.14
C PRO A 16 14.66 6.40 0.22
N GLU A 17 13.85 7.43 0.45
CA GLU A 17 14.32 8.80 0.58
C GLU A 17 14.45 9.17 2.06
N GLY A 18 15.49 9.94 2.41
CA GLY A 18 15.71 10.45 3.75
C GLY A 18 16.84 9.76 4.52
N PRO A 19 17.01 10.08 5.80
CA PRO A 19 18.08 9.47 6.63
C PRO A 19 17.86 7.96 6.78
N GLU A 20 18.94 7.20 6.85
CA GLU A 20 18.88 5.73 7.01
C GLU A 20 17.99 5.31 8.17
N ASP A 21 18.08 5.99 9.29
CA ASP A 21 17.29 5.70 10.50
C ASP A 21 15.78 5.96 10.32
N ALA A 22 15.39 6.81 9.39
CA ALA A 22 13.98 7.06 9.08
C ALA A 22 13.36 5.96 8.23
N HIS A 23 14.18 5.19 7.52
CA HIS A 23 13.73 4.13 6.63
C HIS A 23 13.84 2.73 7.24
N GLY A 24 14.58 2.61 8.35
CA GLY A 24 14.76 1.35 9.04
C GLY A 24 15.31 0.27 8.12
N ASP A 25 14.50 -0.72 7.84
CA ASP A 25 14.83 -1.93 7.09
C ASP A 25 14.42 -1.89 5.61
N GLN A 26 14.13 -0.72 5.03
CA GLN A 26 13.57 -0.64 3.66
C GLN A 26 14.50 -1.26 2.59
N ALA A 27 15.80 -1.07 2.70
CA ALA A 27 16.76 -1.69 1.78
C ALA A 27 16.77 -3.22 1.92
N GLU A 28 16.67 -3.73 3.14
CA GLU A 28 16.58 -5.16 3.40
C GLU A 28 15.28 -5.75 2.89
N LEU A 29 14.16 -5.05 3.08
CA LEU A 29 12.87 -5.47 2.57
C LEU A 29 12.87 -5.51 1.05
N ARG A 30 13.43 -4.50 0.39
CA ARG A 30 13.55 -4.49 -1.06
C ARG A 30 14.27 -5.74 -1.56
N GLN A 31 15.39 -6.09 -0.93
CA GLN A 31 16.13 -7.28 -1.30
C GLN A 31 15.33 -8.55 -1.03
N ALA A 32 14.66 -8.63 0.11
CA ALA A 32 13.82 -9.78 0.46
C ALA A 32 12.68 -9.98 -0.56
N TYR A 33 12.04 -8.90 -1.02
CA TYR A 33 11.00 -8.98 -2.04
C TYR A 33 11.56 -9.44 -3.38
N LEU A 34 12.74 -8.92 -3.77
CA LEU A 34 13.39 -9.34 -5.02
C LEU A 34 13.78 -10.82 -4.97
N ASP A 35 14.32 -11.28 -3.84
CA ASP A 35 14.67 -12.69 -3.63
C ASP A 35 13.42 -13.58 -3.69
N HIS A 36 12.34 -13.16 -3.08
CA HIS A 36 11.06 -13.87 -3.12
C HIS A 36 10.57 -14.06 -4.56
N LEU A 37 10.58 -13.00 -5.36
CA LEU A 37 10.15 -13.06 -6.75
C LEU A 37 11.12 -13.86 -7.63
N ALA A 38 12.41 -13.85 -7.32
CA ALA A 38 13.39 -14.66 -8.04
C ALA A 38 13.22 -16.16 -7.80
N HIS A 39 12.73 -16.55 -6.62
CA HIS A 39 12.56 -17.95 -6.23
C HIS A 39 11.13 -18.47 -6.43
N HIS A 40 10.15 -17.61 -6.67
CA HIS A 40 8.75 -17.98 -6.80
C HIS A 40 8.10 -17.32 -8.01
N ASP A 41 7.91 -18.08 -9.06
CA ASP A 41 7.20 -17.60 -10.28
C ASP A 41 5.76 -17.19 -9.96
N GLU A 42 5.15 -17.82 -8.95
CA GLU A 42 3.81 -17.53 -8.45
C GLU A 42 3.77 -16.53 -7.30
N GLY A 43 4.89 -15.85 -7.02
CA GLY A 43 5.06 -14.96 -5.86
C GLY A 43 4.14 -13.74 -5.81
N MET A 44 3.43 -13.45 -6.90
CA MET A 44 2.41 -12.39 -6.95
C MET A 44 1.04 -12.87 -6.48
N TRP A 45 0.85 -14.17 -6.29
CA TRP A 45 -0.48 -14.75 -6.15
C TRP A 45 -0.69 -15.40 -4.79
N LYS A 46 -1.92 -15.32 -4.31
CA LYS A 46 -2.36 -15.87 -3.03
C LYS A 46 -2.07 -17.36 -2.86
N ALA A 47 -1.95 -18.11 -3.96
CA ALA A 47 -1.62 -19.53 -3.92
C ALA A 47 -0.19 -19.82 -3.48
N CYS A 48 0.71 -18.83 -3.50
CA CYS A 48 2.08 -19.01 -3.05
C CYS A 48 2.14 -19.12 -1.53
N GLY A 49 2.46 -20.29 -1.02
CA GLY A 49 2.52 -20.57 0.43
C GLY A 49 3.61 -19.83 1.16
N ALA A 50 4.70 -19.43 0.48
CA ALA A 50 5.79 -18.67 1.07
C ALA A 50 5.41 -17.20 1.35
N GLY A 51 4.46 -16.69 0.58
CA GLY A 51 4.02 -15.30 0.65
C GLY A 51 3.62 -14.79 -0.72
N HIS A 52 2.97 -13.65 -0.77
CA HIS A 52 2.66 -13.02 -2.05
C HIS A 52 2.72 -11.49 -1.93
N VAL A 53 3.03 -10.87 -3.07
CA VAL A 53 3.10 -9.41 -3.17
C VAL A 53 1.67 -8.86 -3.22
N THR A 54 1.43 -7.83 -2.42
CA THR A 54 0.19 -7.05 -2.42
C THR A 54 0.50 -5.60 -2.78
N ALA A 55 -0.53 -4.85 -3.13
CA ALA A 55 -0.40 -3.45 -3.46
C ALA A 55 -1.41 -2.62 -2.67
N SER A 56 -0.94 -1.53 -2.10
CA SER A 56 -1.79 -0.63 -1.33
C SER A 56 -1.48 0.83 -1.63
N ALA A 57 -2.39 1.71 -1.24
CA ALA A 57 -2.19 3.15 -1.36
C ALA A 57 -2.81 3.88 -0.18
N LEU A 58 -2.07 4.84 0.35
CA LEU A 58 -2.60 5.79 1.33
C LEU A 58 -3.32 6.90 0.57
N VAL A 59 -4.63 6.99 0.74
CA VAL A 59 -5.43 8.06 0.14
C VAL A 59 -5.23 9.33 0.97
N ILE A 60 -4.72 10.39 0.36
CA ILE A 60 -4.31 11.60 1.05
C ILE A 60 -4.86 12.84 0.36
N ASP A 61 -5.30 13.80 1.17
CA ASP A 61 -5.69 15.15 0.75
C ASP A 61 -4.74 16.15 1.39
N PRO A 62 -3.64 16.51 0.69
CA PRO A 62 -2.61 17.38 1.28
C PRO A 62 -3.09 18.79 1.59
N GLU A 63 -4.04 19.33 0.83
CA GLU A 63 -4.58 20.66 1.07
C GLU A 63 -5.30 20.75 2.40
N ARG A 64 -6.00 19.67 2.79
CA ARG A 64 -6.73 19.60 4.05
C ARG A 64 -5.91 18.97 5.18
N GLY A 65 -4.73 18.42 4.88
CA GLY A 65 -3.90 17.71 5.85
C GLY A 65 -4.58 16.47 6.41
N LYS A 66 -5.23 15.69 5.54
CA LYS A 66 -6.01 14.52 5.95
C LYS A 66 -5.69 13.28 5.12
N VAL A 67 -5.89 12.13 5.73
CA VAL A 67 -5.84 10.81 5.07
C VAL A 67 -7.14 10.08 5.29
N LEU A 68 -7.52 9.27 4.30
CA LEU A 68 -8.69 8.40 4.39
C LEU A 68 -8.24 7.01 4.81
N LEU A 69 -8.77 6.52 5.92
CA LEU A 69 -8.50 5.16 6.37
C LEU A 69 -9.79 4.36 6.40
N THR A 70 -9.63 3.05 6.26
CA THR A 70 -10.73 2.09 6.35
C THR A 70 -10.61 1.30 7.66
N LEU A 71 -11.73 1.12 8.35
CA LEU A 71 -11.79 0.18 9.47
C LEU A 71 -12.03 -1.22 8.90
N HIS A 72 -10.97 -2.01 8.87
CA HIS A 72 -11.00 -3.33 8.25
C HIS A 72 -11.92 -4.28 9.02
N ARG A 73 -12.85 -4.92 8.31
CA ARG A 73 -13.91 -5.76 8.91
C ARG A 73 -13.35 -6.93 9.74
N LYS A 74 -12.32 -7.60 9.22
CA LYS A 74 -11.72 -8.76 9.88
C LYS A 74 -10.72 -8.39 10.97
N LEU A 75 -9.83 -7.44 10.66
CA LEU A 75 -8.73 -7.07 11.53
C LEU A 75 -9.13 -6.07 12.62
N ARG A 76 -10.24 -5.37 12.43
CA ARG A 76 -10.72 -4.32 13.35
C ARG A 76 -9.70 -3.22 13.59
N MET A 77 -8.92 -2.91 12.55
CA MET A 77 -7.86 -1.89 12.57
C MET A 77 -8.12 -0.86 11.49
N TRP A 78 -7.73 0.38 11.76
CA TRP A 78 -7.73 1.44 10.75
C TRP A 78 -6.48 1.31 9.88
N LEU A 79 -6.70 1.12 8.58
CA LEU A 79 -5.65 0.82 7.61
C LEU A 79 -5.79 1.67 6.36
N GLN A 80 -4.69 1.76 5.59
CA GLN A 80 -4.74 2.25 4.22
C GLN A 80 -5.51 1.25 3.32
N MET A 81 -5.87 1.70 2.11
CA MET A 81 -6.55 0.85 1.12
C MET A 81 -5.56 -0.08 0.44
N GLY A 82 -5.95 -1.31 0.20
CA GLY A 82 -5.07 -2.24 -0.52
C GLY A 82 -5.58 -3.68 -0.50
N GLY A 83 -4.92 -4.51 -1.28
CA GLY A 83 -5.29 -5.91 -1.39
C GLY A 83 -4.43 -6.69 -2.36
N HIS A 84 -5.00 -7.81 -2.82
CA HIS A 84 -4.34 -8.73 -3.72
C HIS A 84 -4.27 -8.18 -5.14
N CYS A 85 -3.16 -8.44 -5.81
CA CYS A 85 -3.07 -8.22 -7.25
C CYS A 85 -3.99 -9.20 -7.99
N GLU A 86 -4.54 -8.74 -9.10
CA GLU A 86 -5.43 -9.53 -9.95
C GLU A 86 -4.80 -9.68 -11.34
N GLU A 87 -5.21 -10.71 -12.08
CA GLU A 87 -4.63 -11.00 -13.41
C GLU A 87 -4.78 -9.85 -14.41
N GLN A 88 -5.85 -9.07 -14.30
CA GLN A 88 -6.06 -7.92 -15.16
C GLN A 88 -5.21 -6.70 -14.81
N ASP A 89 -4.57 -6.69 -13.64
CA ASP A 89 -3.67 -5.59 -13.27
C ASP A 89 -2.41 -5.64 -14.14
N ALA A 90 -2.17 -4.60 -14.92
CA ALA A 90 -1.01 -4.55 -15.80
C ALA A 90 0.29 -4.24 -15.04
N THR A 91 0.20 -3.48 -13.94
CA THR A 91 1.32 -3.05 -13.12
C THR A 91 0.95 -3.05 -11.64
N LEU A 92 1.96 -3.02 -10.76
CA LEU A 92 1.72 -2.83 -9.32
C LEU A 92 1.02 -1.51 -9.04
N ALA A 93 1.42 -0.44 -9.72
CA ALA A 93 0.78 0.86 -9.59
C ALA A 93 -0.71 0.80 -9.93
N ALA A 94 -1.05 0.09 -11.02
CA ALA A 94 -2.44 -0.10 -11.42
C ALA A 94 -3.23 -0.89 -10.38
N ALA A 95 -2.64 -1.92 -9.79
CA ALA A 95 -3.26 -2.71 -8.72
C ALA A 95 -3.54 -1.84 -7.49
N ALA A 96 -2.57 -1.03 -7.05
CA ALA A 96 -2.74 -0.12 -5.92
C ALA A 96 -3.86 0.90 -6.18
N LEU A 97 -3.88 1.48 -7.37
CA LEU A 97 -4.90 2.47 -7.75
C LEU A 97 -6.29 1.85 -7.83
N ARG A 98 -6.39 0.65 -8.39
CA ARG A 98 -7.66 -0.10 -8.45
C ARG A 98 -8.22 -0.37 -7.04
N GLU A 99 -7.38 -0.91 -6.16
CA GLU A 99 -7.79 -1.19 -4.78
C GLU A 99 -8.21 0.09 -4.04
N ALA A 100 -7.44 1.15 -4.17
CA ALA A 100 -7.76 2.42 -3.54
C ALA A 100 -9.09 3.00 -4.07
N THR A 101 -9.34 2.89 -5.37
CA THR A 101 -10.58 3.35 -6.00
C THR A 101 -11.78 2.53 -5.53
N GLU A 102 -11.64 1.20 -5.53
CA GLU A 102 -12.71 0.29 -5.11
C GLU A 102 -13.07 0.48 -3.64
N GLU A 103 -12.07 0.52 -2.77
CA GLU A 103 -12.29 0.60 -1.33
C GLU A 103 -12.72 1.99 -0.84
N SER A 104 -12.22 3.06 -1.46
CA SER A 104 -12.62 4.43 -1.09
C SER A 104 -13.89 4.90 -1.75
N GLY A 105 -14.24 4.32 -2.91
CA GLY A 105 -15.33 4.80 -3.75
C GLY A 105 -15.05 6.15 -4.39
N ILE A 106 -13.82 6.65 -4.33
CA ILE A 106 -13.44 7.94 -4.90
C ILE A 106 -12.96 7.73 -6.33
N THR A 107 -13.58 8.44 -7.28
CA THR A 107 -13.09 8.53 -8.65
C THR A 107 -12.09 9.67 -8.77
N GLY A 108 -11.12 9.54 -9.67
CA GLY A 108 -10.14 10.60 -9.91
C GLY A 108 -8.94 10.59 -8.98
N LEU A 109 -8.71 9.50 -8.25
CA LEU A 109 -7.47 9.34 -7.50
C LEU A 109 -6.29 9.28 -8.46
N THR A 110 -5.18 9.93 -8.08
CA THR A 110 -3.93 9.93 -8.85
C THR A 110 -2.79 9.50 -7.94
N LEU A 111 -2.03 8.51 -8.35
CA LEU A 111 -0.87 8.11 -7.56
C LEU A 111 0.19 9.21 -7.53
N LEU A 112 0.78 9.40 -6.36
CA LEU A 112 1.92 10.29 -6.20
C LEU A 112 3.07 9.76 -7.07
N SER A 113 3.71 10.66 -7.84
CA SER A 113 4.81 10.29 -8.73
C SER A 113 6.03 9.79 -7.96
N GLY A 114 6.88 9.01 -8.64
CA GLY A 114 8.11 8.51 -8.06
C GLY A 114 8.05 7.06 -7.57
N GLY A 115 6.98 6.33 -7.87
CA GLY A 115 6.82 4.92 -7.50
C GLY A 115 6.41 4.71 -6.05
N PRO A 116 6.66 3.50 -5.52
CA PRO A 116 6.26 3.17 -4.15
C PRO A 116 6.90 4.10 -3.12
N VAL A 117 6.13 4.39 -2.09
CA VAL A 117 6.55 5.23 -0.97
C VAL A 117 7.26 4.40 0.10
N ARG A 118 6.77 3.18 0.32
CA ARG A 118 7.27 2.32 1.38
C ARG A 118 6.95 0.85 1.10
N LEU A 119 7.71 -0.05 1.71
CA LEU A 119 7.44 -1.49 1.74
C LEU A 119 7.09 -1.89 3.18
N ASP A 120 6.15 -2.83 3.31
CA ASP A 120 5.76 -3.36 4.61
C ASP A 120 5.46 -4.86 4.48
N ARG A 121 6.27 -5.68 5.15
CA ARG A 121 6.07 -7.13 5.18
C ARG A 121 5.45 -7.51 6.51
N HIS A 122 4.33 -8.21 6.47
CA HIS A 122 3.67 -8.66 7.68
C HIS A 122 3.17 -10.09 7.56
N PRO A 123 3.18 -10.84 8.66
CA PRO A 123 2.66 -12.21 8.67
C PRO A 123 1.15 -12.19 8.56
N ILE A 124 0.61 -13.24 7.94
CA ILE A 124 -0.83 -13.46 7.82
C ILE A 124 -1.16 -14.90 8.21
N PRO A 125 -2.44 -15.16 8.60
CA PRO A 125 -2.87 -16.53 8.88
C PRO A 125 -2.76 -17.42 7.65
N SER A 126 -2.49 -18.73 7.88
CA SER A 126 -2.38 -19.71 6.80
C SER A 126 -3.59 -19.65 5.84
N PRO A 127 -3.46 -20.08 4.57
CA PRO A 127 -2.36 -20.91 4.03
C PRO A 127 -1.12 -20.15 3.57
N CYS A 128 -1.21 -18.87 3.35
CA CYS A 128 -0.05 -18.06 3.00
C CYS A 128 0.60 -17.49 4.26
N ASN A 129 1.92 -17.36 4.29
CA ASN A 129 2.63 -16.92 5.48
C ASN A 129 2.85 -15.41 5.56
N TRP A 130 2.96 -14.74 4.42
CA TRP A 130 3.38 -13.35 4.38
C TRP A 130 2.67 -12.55 3.30
N HIS A 131 2.28 -11.33 3.65
CA HIS A 131 2.02 -10.27 2.68
C HIS A 131 3.28 -9.43 2.52
N LEU A 132 3.74 -9.29 1.27
CA LEU A 132 4.82 -8.41 0.89
C LEU A 132 4.19 -7.18 0.24
N ASP A 133 3.80 -6.21 1.05
CA ASP A 133 3.03 -5.07 0.58
C ASP A 133 3.91 -3.98 -0.03
N VAL A 134 3.53 -3.54 -1.22
CA VAL A 134 4.16 -2.42 -1.92
C VAL A 134 3.21 -1.24 -1.82
N GLN A 135 3.64 -0.21 -1.10
CA GLN A 135 2.76 0.87 -0.66
C GLN A 135 3.00 2.15 -1.45
N TYR A 136 1.92 2.65 -2.04
CA TYR A 136 1.88 3.91 -2.79
C TYR A 136 1.10 4.95 -1.97
N ALA A 137 1.08 6.19 -2.49
CA ALA A 137 0.17 7.22 -2.02
C ALA A 137 -0.73 7.64 -3.17
N ALA A 138 -2.01 7.87 -2.89
CA ALA A 138 -3.00 8.30 -3.87
C ALA A 138 -3.57 9.66 -3.47
N LEU A 139 -3.38 10.65 -4.34
CA LEU A 139 -3.88 12.01 -4.12
C LEU A 139 -5.38 12.07 -4.41
N ALA A 140 -6.15 12.55 -3.45
CA ALA A 140 -7.59 12.76 -3.64
C ALA A 140 -7.84 14.07 -4.38
N PRO A 141 -8.77 14.10 -5.36
CA PRO A 141 -9.15 15.34 -6.00
C PRO A 141 -9.92 16.25 -5.03
N ALA A 142 -9.96 17.56 -5.32
CA ALA A 142 -10.69 18.50 -4.51
C ALA A 142 -12.18 18.11 -4.43
N GLY A 143 -12.73 18.14 -3.23
CA GLY A 143 -14.14 17.78 -3.01
C GLY A 143 -14.43 16.29 -3.11
N ALA A 144 -13.42 15.43 -3.04
CA ALA A 144 -13.60 13.99 -3.07
C ALA A 144 -14.55 13.51 -1.97
N ALA A 145 -15.52 12.67 -2.35
CA ALA A 145 -16.46 12.05 -1.44
C ALA A 145 -16.26 10.54 -1.46
N GLU A 146 -15.96 9.98 -0.32
CA GLU A 146 -15.76 8.54 -0.13
C GLU A 146 -17.10 7.79 -0.13
N ARG A 147 -17.02 6.51 -0.48
CA ARG A 147 -18.16 5.59 -0.41
C ARG A 147 -17.67 4.25 0.10
N ILE A 148 -18.26 3.78 1.20
CA ILE A 148 -17.87 2.53 1.84
C ILE A 148 -18.13 1.32 0.95
N SER A 149 -17.18 0.38 0.94
CA SER A 149 -17.31 -0.92 0.30
C SER A 149 -17.78 -1.98 1.31
N GLU A 150 -18.12 -3.18 0.81
CA GLU A 150 -18.55 -4.28 1.67
C GLU A 150 -17.45 -4.81 2.59
N GLU A 151 -16.19 -4.60 2.24
CA GLU A 151 -15.04 -5.07 3.00
C GLU A 151 -14.74 -4.24 4.24
N SER A 152 -15.30 -3.04 4.32
CA SER A 152 -15.04 -2.08 5.39
C SER A 152 -16.22 -1.94 6.33
N LEU A 153 -15.92 -1.74 7.61
CA LEU A 153 -16.92 -1.36 8.62
C LEU A 153 -17.18 0.14 8.57
N GLU A 154 -16.14 0.94 8.31
CA GLU A 154 -16.21 2.39 8.28
C GLU A 154 -15.09 2.96 7.42
N LEU A 155 -15.34 4.10 6.80
CA LEU A 155 -14.34 4.96 6.16
C LEU A 155 -14.36 6.30 6.88
N ARG A 156 -13.18 6.83 7.18
CA ARG A 156 -13.10 8.14 7.85
C ARG A 156 -11.84 8.89 7.44
N TRP A 157 -11.98 10.20 7.26
CA TRP A 157 -10.87 11.12 7.11
C TRP A 157 -10.29 11.48 8.46
N PHE A 158 -8.98 11.32 8.61
CA PHE A 158 -8.25 11.70 9.81
C PHE A 158 -7.25 12.79 9.49
N GLY A 159 -7.13 13.79 10.37
CA GLY A 159 -5.98 14.71 10.29
C GLY A 159 -4.69 13.95 10.52
N TYR A 160 -3.60 14.44 9.98
CA TYR A 160 -2.30 13.80 10.14
C TYR A 160 -1.96 13.55 11.61
N GLU A 161 -2.28 14.51 12.47
CA GLU A 161 -2.01 14.45 13.92
C GLU A 161 -2.87 13.40 14.65
N GLU A 162 -3.98 12.99 14.08
CA GLU A 162 -4.87 11.99 14.66
C GLU A 162 -4.41 10.55 14.39
N VAL A 163 -3.66 10.34 13.31
CA VAL A 163 -3.29 8.99 12.83
C VAL A 163 -2.57 8.16 13.90
N PRO A 164 -1.58 8.70 14.65
CA PRO A 164 -0.91 7.90 15.69
C PRO A 164 -1.83 7.38 16.80
N ASP A 165 -2.97 8.04 17.01
CA ASP A 165 -3.93 7.66 18.07
C ASP A 165 -4.90 6.55 17.61
N VAL A 166 -5.06 6.35 16.31
CA VAL A 166 -6.09 5.44 15.76
C VAL A 166 -5.52 4.28 14.95
N ALA A 167 -4.29 4.39 14.45
CA ALA A 167 -3.66 3.41 13.60
C ALA A 167 -2.33 2.92 14.19
N ASP A 168 -1.81 1.81 13.67
CA ASP A 168 -0.54 1.25 14.13
C ASP A 168 0.67 1.99 13.51
N ASP A 169 1.86 1.59 13.95
CA ASP A 169 3.12 2.18 13.49
C ASP A 169 3.33 2.06 11.99
N SER A 170 2.82 1.00 11.36
CA SER A 170 2.95 0.80 9.91
C SER A 170 2.26 1.93 9.15
N VAL A 171 1.04 2.30 9.54
CA VAL A 171 0.29 3.38 8.91
C VAL A 171 0.96 4.73 9.20
N VAL A 172 1.43 4.94 10.42
CA VAL A 172 2.15 6.16 10.80
C VAL A 172 3.40 6.35 9.94
N ARG A 173 4.19 5.30 9.76
CA ARG A 173 5.40 5.34 8.93
C ARG A 173 5.09 5.59 7.46
N LEU A 174 4.00 4.99 6.96
CA LEU A 174 3.54 5.24 5.59
C LEU A 174 3.15 6.71 5.40
N LEU A 175 2.44 7.29 6.37
CA LEU A 175 2.10 8.71 6.33
C LEU A 175 3.36 9.59 6.34
N GLU A 176 4.31 9.31 7.21
CA GLU A 176 5.56 10.08 7.29
C GLU A 176 6.34 10.02 5.98
N ALA A 177 6.48 8.82 5.40
CA ALA A 177 7.17 8.64 4.12
C ALA A 177 6.44 9.36 2.97
N THR A 178 5.11 9.35 2.99
CA THR A 178 4.30 10.06 1.99
C THR A 178 4.50 11.57 2.11
N ARG A 179 4.44 12.11 3.31
CA ARG A 179 4.60 13.55 3.55
C ARG A 179 5.97 14.06 3.13
N ALA A 180 7.01 13.22 3.23
CA ALA A 180 8.36 13.58 2.80
C ALA A 180 8.46 13.81 1.28
N ARG A 181 7.51 13.31 0.51
CA ARG A 181 7.45 13.50 -0.96
C ARG A 181 6.48 14.57 -1.43
N LEU A 182 5.69 15.13 -0.55
CA LEU A 182 4.67 16.14 -0.91
C LEU A 182 5.26 17.54 -1.14
#